data_640583b8a202790cb3f067898ce34fe3
#
_entry.id   640583b8a202790cb3f067898ce34fe3
#
_cell.length_a   1.000
_cell.length_b   1.000
_cell.length_c   1.000
_cell.angle_alpha   90.00
_cell.angle_beta   90.00
_cell.angle_gamma   90.00
#
_symmetry.space_group_name_H-M   'P 1'
#
loop_
_entity.id
_entity.type
_entity.pdbx_description
1 polymer ?
#
loop_
_entity_poly.entity_id
_entity_poly.type
_entity_poly.pdbx_seq_one_letter_code
_entity_poly.pdbx_strand_id
1 'polypeptide(L)'
;MAFLEVVTRTFRRPAGLQRNRASLAAQSDADYVHTVIVDDEGIGVEAANARLADVEPVGAYVWVLDDDDWCIDERLIERLKGISENMREAPAVFVVRMDHRELGILPDVGRWCGHVPPEGAIGASALIVRADVWRQYREWWRTGRYASDHDYIAAVLNGEDHVVWLDWVVSAISRRSVGRPEVFA
;
A
#
# COMPACT_ATOMS: atom_id res chain seq x y z
N MET A 1 13.28 -7.44 -13.69
CA MET A 1 12.24 -7.42 -12.62
C MET A 1 12.17 -5.97 -12.16
N ALA A 2 10.99 -5.37 -12.14
CA ALA A 2 10.84 -4.01 -11.64
C ALA A 2 11.21 -3.90 -10.15
N PHE A 3 11.62 -2.73 -9.70
CA PHE A 3 11.88 -2.50 -8.28
C PHE A 3 10.60 -2.52 -7.45
N LEU A 4 9.56 -1.80 -7.90
CA LEU A 4 8.29 -1.70 -7.20
C LEU A 4 7.14 -2.25 -8.05
N GLU A 5 6.30 -3.10 -7.47
CA GLU A 5 4.97 -3.39 -7.98
C GLU A 5 3.94 -2.64 -7.16
N VAL A 6 3.19 -1.75 -7.81
CA VAL A 6 2.04 -1.09 -7.19
C VAL A 6 0.78 -1.86 -7.54
N VAL A 7 0.06 -2.30 -6.52
CA VAL A 7 -1.19 -3.06 -6.69
C VAL A 7 -2.36 -2.16 -6.31
N THR A 8 -3.28 -1.93 -7.27
CA THR A 8 -4.46 -1.10 -7.07
C THR A 8 -5.72 -1.93 -7.25
N ARG A 9 -6.61 -1.91 -6.26
CA ARG A 9 -7.98 -2.42 -6.42
C ARG A 9 -8.88 -1.29 -6.89
N THR A 10 -9.81 -1.60 -7.79
CA THR A 10 -10.77 -0.60 -8.28
C THR A 10 -12.17 -1.18 -8.49
N PHE A 11 -13.18 -0.42 -8.07
CA PHE A 11 -14.59 -0.71 -8.31
C PHE A 11 -15.34 0.55 -8.68
N ARG A 12 -15.66 0.73 -9.98
CA ARG A 12 -16.46 1.84 -10.50
C ARG A 12 -15.98 3.24 -10.10
N ARG A 13 -14.66 3.45 -10.01
CA ARG A 13 -14.00 4.72 -9.67
C ARG A 13 -12.99 5.16 -10.74
N PRO A 14 -13.42 5.44 -11.97
CA PRO A 14 -12.49 5.76 -13.07
C PRO A 14 -11.67 7.02 -12.81
N ALA A 15 -12.26 8.05 -12.17
CA ALA A 15 -11.52 9.28 -11.86
C ALA A 15 -10.48 9.07 -10.75
N GLY A 16 -10.79 8.26 -9.74
CA GLY A 16 -9.84 7.85 -8.70
C GLY A 16 -8.66 7.07 -9.29
N LEU A 17 -8.95 6.02 -10.08
CA LEU A 17 -7.92 5.25 -10.76
C LEU A 17 -7.08 6.11 -11.73
N GLN A 18 -7.68 7.08 -12.42
CA GLN A 18 -6.94 8.00 -13.28
C GLN A 18 -5.96 8.85 -12.47
N ARG A 19 -6.39 9.40 -11.33
CA ARG A 19 -5.54 10.17 -10.42
C ARG A 19 -4.39 9.31 -9.86
N ASN A 20 -4.70 8.09 -9.40
CA ASN A 20 -3.72 7.13 -8.93
C ASN A 20 -2.65 6.87 -10.00
N ARG A 21 -3.05 6.53 -11.23
CA ARG A 21 -2.14 6.34 -12.38
C ARG A 21 -1.31 7.57 -12.70
N ALA A 22 -1.91 8.76 -12.69
CA ALA A 22 -1.20 10.01 -12.97
C ALA A 22 -0.12 10.28 -11.92
N SER A 23 -0.38 9.99 -10.64
CA SER A 23 0.59 10.16 -9.57
C SER A 23 1.78 9.19 -9.67
N LEU A 24 1.54 7.98 -10.14
CA LEU A 24 2.62 7.02 -10.41
C LEU A 24 3.43 7.41 -11.66
N ALA A 25 2.78 7.91 -12.69
CA ALA A 25 3.46 8.40 -13.90
C ALA A 25 4.34 9.64 -13.65
N ALA A 26 4.12 10.36 -12.55
CA ALA A 26 4.93 11.51 -12.12
C ALA A 26 6.21 11.11 -11.36
N GLN A 27 6.43 9.82 -11.09
CA GLN A 27 7.63 9.36 -10.40
C GLN A 27 8.90 9.70 -11.19
N SER A 28 9.94 10.16 -10.49
CA SER A 28 11.27 10.47 -11.08
C SER A 28 12.00 9.21 -11.58
N ASP A 29 11.68 8.05 -11.01
CA ASP A 29 12.18 6.74 -11.44
C ASP A 29 11.00 5.86 -11.88
N ALA A 30 11.02 5.42 -13.14
CA ALA A 30 9.96 4.61 -13.74
C ALA A 30 10.15 3.09 -13.51
N ASP A 31 11.02 2.67 -12.60
CA ASP A 31 11.27 1.25 -12.33
C ASP A 31 10.15 0.62 -11.49
N TYR A 32 8.94 0.71 -12.00
CA TYR A 32 7.75 0.10 -11.39
C TYR A 32 6.86 -0.58 -12.42
N VAL A 33 6.02 -1.45 -11.90
CA VAL A 33 4.88 -2.06 -12.61
C VAL A 33 3.60 -1.71 -11.85
N HIS A 34 2.52 -1.44 -12.57
CA HIS A 34 1.22 -1.13 -11.98
C HIS A 34 0.22 -2.25 -12.30
N THR A 35 -0.10 -3.06 -11.33
CA THR A 35 -1.08 -4.14 -11.39
C THR A 35 -2.44 -3.64 -10.91
N VAL A 36 -3.47 -3.70 -11.75
CA VAL A 36 -4.81 -3.23 -11.40
C VAL A 36 -5.78 -4.41 -11.31
N ILE A 37 -6.36 -4.60 -10.13
CA ILE A 37 -7.39 -5.61 -9.87
C ILE A 37 -8.75 -4.93 -10.02
N VAL A 38 -9.44 -5.24 -11.11
CA VAL A 38 -10.77 -4.67 -11.38
C VAL A 38 -11.85 -5.54 -10.76
N ASP A 39 -12.74 -4.90 -10.00
CA ASP A 39 -13.99 -5.50 -9.57
C ASP A 39 -15.14 -4.94 -10.42
N ASP A 40 -15.62 -5.74 -11.37
CA ASP A 40 -16.73 -5.35 -12.24
C ASP A 40 -18.09 -5.68 -11.63
N GLU A 41 -18.14 -6.59 -10.67
CA GLU A 41 -19.35 -7.16 -10.09
C GLU A 41 -19.80 -6.47 -8.81
N GLY A 42 -18.86 -5.86 -8.07
CA GLY A 42 -19.11 -5.29 -6.74
C GLY A 42 -19.18 -6.37 -5.66
N ILE A 43 -18.14 -7.19 -5.61
CA ILE A 43 -18.04 -8.36 -4.69
C ILE A 43 -17.95 -7.96 -3.21
N GLY A 44 -17.78 -6.67 -2.92
CA GLY A 44 -17.62 -6.16 -1.57
C GLY A 44 -16.16 -6.14 -1.10
N VAL A 45 -15.91 -5.36 -0.04
CA VAL A 45 -14.55 -5.06 0.44
C VAL A 45 -13.79 -6.31 0.90
N GLU A 46 -14.45 -7.21 1.60
CA GLU A 46 -13.84 -8.43 2.14
C GLU A 46 -13.34 -9.36 1.02
N ALA A 47 -14.18 -9.57 0.00
CA ALA A 47 -13.81 -10.37 -1.16
C ALA A 47 -12.76 -9.66 -2.04
N ALA A 48 -12.84 -8.32 -2.16
CA ALA A 48 -11.83 -7.52 -2.85
C ALA A 48 -10.46 -7.57 -2.14
N ASN A 49 -10.45 -7.55 -0.80
CA ASN A 49 -9.24 -7.78 -0.01
C ASN A 49 -8.66 -9.17 -0.26
N ALA A 50 -9.50 -10.21 -0.26
CA ALA A 50 -9.05 -11.58 -0.50
C ALA A 50 -8.36 -11.76 -1.87
N ARG A 51 -8.73 -10.98 -2.89
CA ARG A 51 -8.04 -11.01 -4.20
C ARG A 51 -6.59 -10.54 -4.15
N LEU A 52 -6.20 -9.74 -3.13
CA LEU A 52 -4.79 -9.35 -2.94
C LEU A 52 -3.92 -10.58 -2.64
N ALA A 53 -4.44 -11.56 -1.92
CA ALA A 53 -3.70 -12.80 -1.66
C ALA A 53 -3.38 -13.61 -2.92
N ASP A 54 -4.10 -13.42 -4.03
CA ASP A 54 -3.83 -14.07 -5.32
C ASP A 54 -2.73 -13.38 -6.14
N VAL A 55 -2.27 -12.20 -5.72
CA VAL A 55 -1.22 -11.47 -6.43
C VAL A 55 0.11 -12.21 -6.26
N GLU A 56 0.68 -12.66 -7.37
CA GLU A 56 2.04 -13.16 -7.42
C GLU A 56 2.97 -12.02 -7.83
N PRO A 57 3.88 -11.58 -6.95
CA PRO A 57 4.70 -10.40 -7.20
C PRO A 57 5.61 -10.53 -8.43
N VAL A 58 5.61 -9.50 -9.26
CA VAL A 58 6.53 -9.33 -10.39
C VAL A 58 7.57 -8.23 -10.14
N GLY A 59 7.40 -7.43 -9.09
CA GLY A 59 8.37 -6.47 -8.57
C GLY A 59 9.23 -7.03 -7.43
N ALA A 60 10.33 -6.39 -7.11
CA ALA A 60 11.15 -6.72 -5.93
C ALA A 60 10.41 -6.36 -4.63
N TYR A 61 9.63 -5.29 -4.66
CA TYR A 61 8.74 -4.84 -3.58
C TYR A 61 7.31 -4.73 -4.08
N VAL A 62 6.34 -4.86 -3.16
CA VAL A 62 4.90 -4.72 -3.40
C VAL A 62 4.35 -3.59 -2.53
N TRP A 63 3.57 -2.72 -3.13
CA TRP A 63 2.86 -1.62 -2.48
C TRP A 63 1.39 -1.62 -2.86
N VAL A 64 0.50 -1.74 -1.88
CA VAL A 64 -0.95 -1.61 -2.11
C VAL A 64 -1.32 -0.13 -2.04
N LEU A 65 -1.80 0.41 -3.15
CA LEU A 65 -2.26 1.79 -3.28
C LEU A 65 -3.62 1.78 -3.98
N ASP A 66 -4.70 1.85 -3.22
CA ASP A 66 -6.07 1.74 -3.73
C ASP A 66 -6.47 2.87 -4.70
N ASP A 67 -7.57 2.70 -5.42
CA ASP A 67 -8.01 3.64 -6.45
C ASP A 67 -8.48 5.01 -5.90
N ASP A 68 -8.70 5.12 -4.60
CA ASP A 68 -8.98 6.37 -3.89
C ASP A 68 -7.74 7.01 -3.25
N ASP A 69 -6.60 6.32 -3.33
CA ASP A 69 -5.29 6.80 -2.89
C ASP A 69 -4.44 7.24 -4.07
N TRP A 70 -3.48 8.12 -3.82
CA TRP A 70 -2.47 8.50 -4.81
C TRP A 70 -1.13 8.79 -4.16
N CYS A 71 -0.05 8.55 -4.90
CA CYS A 71 1.29 8.89 -4.47
C CYS A 71 1.49 10.41 -4.49
N ILE A 72 2.06 10.98 -3.44
CA ILE A 72 2.39 12.42 -3.35
C ILE A 72 3.89 12.69 -3.29
N ASP A 73 4.72 11.66 -3.17
CA ASP A 73 6.17 11.76 -3.22
C ASP A 73 6.65 11.30 -4.61
N GLU A 74 6.94 12.24 -5.50
CA GLU A 74 7.40 11.95 -6.87
C GLU A 74 8.79 11.28 -6.92
N ARG A 75 9.51 11.20 -5.81
CA ARG A 75 10.82 10.56 -5.70
C ARG A 75 10.82 9.28 -4.86
N LEU A 76 9.65 8.74 -4.55
CA LEU A 76 9.52 7.57 -3.68
C LEU A 76 10.38 6.40 -4.16
N ILE A 77 10.24 6.01 -5.44
CA ILE A 77 10.94 4.85 -6.00
C ILE A 77 12.45 5.04 -5.96
N GLU A 78 12.94 6.19 -6.43
CA GLU A 78 14.36 6.57 -6.38
C GLU A 78 14.95 6.48 -4.97
N ARG A 79 14.20 7.01 -3.99
CA ARG A 79 14.64 7.04 -2.57
C ARG A 79 14.66 5.66 -1.94
N LEU A 80 13.65 4.82 -2.18
CA LEU A 80 13.60 3.45 -1.68
C LEU A 80 14.71 2.58 -2.28
N LYS A 81 14.98 2.73 -3.59
CA LYS A 81 16.12 2.07 -4.25
C LYS A 81 17.43 2.48 -3.60
N GLY A 82 17.64 3.78 -3.39
CA GLY A 82 18.83 4.29 -2.73
C GLY A 82 19.05 3.70 -1.33
N ILE A 83 17.98 3.51 -0.54
CA ILE A 83 18.11 2.82 0.75
C ILE A 83 18.48 1.36 0.54
N SER A 84 17.73 0.63 -0.30
CA SER A 84 17.94 -0.81 -0.50
C SER A 84 19.35 -1.13 -1.00
N GLU A 85 19.92 -0.31 -1.89
CA GLU A 85 21.26 -0.49 -2.46
C GLU A 85 22.39 -0.16 -1.49
N ASN A 86 22.15 0.75 -0.53
CA ASN A 86 23.15 1.17 0.44
C ASN A 86 23.12 0.39 1.75
N MET A 87 22.14 -0.49 1.96
CA MET A 87 22.10 -1.38 3.11
C MET A 87 22.77 -2.70 2.80
N ARG A 88 23.39 -3.32 3.84
CA ARG A 88 24.03 -4.63 3.71
C ARG A 88 23.05 -5.71 3.28
N GLU A 89 21.82 -5.58 3.73
CA GLU A 89 20.69 -6.44 3.41
C GLU A 89 19.50 -5.54 3.07
N ALA A 90 18.82 -5.83 1.96
CA ALA A 90 17.66 -5.08 1.55
C ALA A 90 16.53 -5.23 2.59
N PRO A 91 15.87 -4.13 3.00
CA PRO A 91 14.79 -4.19 3.97
C PRO A 91 13.70 -5.19 3.61
N ALA A 92 13.20 -5.92 4.59
CA ALA A 92 12.02 -6.76 4.43
C ALA A 92 10.76 -5.89 4.24
N VAL A 93 10.71 -4.78 4.96
CA VAL A 93 9.56 -3.87 5.00
C VAL A 93 10.02 -2.42 5.11
N PHE A 94 9.42 -1.55 4.33
CA PHE A 94 9.41 -0.11 4.59
C PHE A 94 8.05 0.28 5.16
N VAL A 95 8.04 0.92 6.31
CA VAL A 95 6.87 1.60 6.84
C VAL A 95 7.00 3.08 6.55
N VAL A 96 6.06 3.59 5.80
CA VAL A 96 5.96 5.00 5.38
C VAL A 96 4.71 5.62 5.97
N ARG A 97 4.48 6.90 5.74
CA ARG A 97 3.30 7.61 6.25
C ARG A 97 2.36 8.00 5.13
N MET A 98 1.10 8.12 5.47
CA MET A 98 0.03 8.52 4.56
C MET A 98 -0.75 9.71 5.13
N ASP A 99 -1.18 10.63 4.29
CA ASP A 99 -2.11 11.71 4.65
C ASP A 99 -3.55 11.20 4.60
N HIS A 100 -4.06 10.77 5.73
CA HIS A 100 -5.48 10.46 5.89
C HIS A 100 -6.20 11.75 6.26
N ARG A 101 -6.78 12.40 5.28
CA ARG A 101 -7.30 13.77 5.36
C ARG A 101 -8.24 14.08 6.53
N GLU A 102 -8.87 13.07 7.12
CA GLU A 102 -9.75 13.21 8.28
C GLU A 102 -9.04 12.93 9.61
N LEU A 103 -8.08 12.01 9.60
CA LEU A 103 -7.37 11.56 10.79
C LEU A 103 -5.95 12.17 10.91
N GLY A 104 -5.52 12.92 9.88
CA GLY A 104 -4.17 13.45 9.81
C GLY A 104 -3.17 12.45 9.23
N ILE A 105 -1.90 12.64 9.54
CA ILE A 105 -0.83 11.79 9.00
C ILE A 105 -0.70 10.50 9.82
N LEU A 106 -0.85 9.37 9.16
CA LEU A 106 -0.80 8.04 9.76
C LEU A 106 0.36 7.19 9.20
N PRO A 107 0.94 6.30 10.02
CA PRO A 107 0.83 6.30 11.47
C PRO A 107 1.38 7.60 12.08
N ASP A 108 0.83 8.06 13.20
CA ASP A 108 1.32 9.27 13.85
C ASP A 108 2.69 9.04 14.51
N VAL A 109 3.48 10.11 14.67
CA VAL A 109 4.88 10.03 15.17
C VAL A 109 4.97 9.42 16.58
N GLY A 110 3.92 9.51 17.39
CA GLY A 110 3.91 8.95 18.74
C GLY A 110 3.56 7.46 18.80
N ARG A 111 3.12 6.87 17.69
CA ARG A 111 2.58 5.50 17.64
C ARG A 111 3.25 4.60 16.60
N TRP A 112 4.29 5.08 15.99
CA TRP A 112 5.06 4.31 15.04
C TRP A 112 6.46 4.03 15.58
N CYS A 113 7.21 3.19 14.89
CA CYS A 113 8.56 2.79 15.25
C CYS A 113 8.63 1.71 16.34
N GLY A 114 8.76 0.48 15.88
CA GLY A 114 9.02 -0.68 16.73
C GLY A 114 7.78 -1.36 17.32
N HIS A 115 6.59 -0.89 16.99
CA HIS A 115 5.34 -1.52 17.41
C HIS A 115 4.31 -1.51 16.28
N VAL A 116 3.47 -2.54 16.24
CA VAL A 116 2.31 -2.56 15.34
C VAL A 116 1.35 -1.43 15.75
N PRO A 117 1.07 -0.46 14.88
CA PRO A 117 0.07 0.56 15.17
C PRO A 117 -1.31 -0.09 15.35
N PRO A 118 -2.19 0.45 16.21
CA PRO A 118 -3.54 -0.09 16.39
C PRO A 118 -4.37 0.01 15.11
N GLU A 119 -5.43 -0.80 15.02
CA GLU A 119 -6.39 -0.75 13.92
C GLU A 119 -6.92 0.68 13.74
N GLY A 120 -6.97 1.14 12.48
CA GLY A 120 -7.34 2.51 12.11
C GLY A 120 -6.23 3.56 12.27
N ALA A 121 -5.06 3.20 12.83
CA ALA A 121 -3.92 4.10 12.93
C ALA A 121 -2.85 3.86 11.85
N ILE A 122 -3.07 2.91 10.97
CA ILE A 122 -2.24 2.58 9.81
C ILE A 122 -3.14 1.95 8.73
N GLY A 123 -2.83 2.15 7.47
CA GLY A 123 -3.51 1.50 6.34
C GLY A 123 -2.53 0.88 5.37
N ALA A 124 -3.05 0.15 4.38
CA ALA A 124 -2.26 -0.62 3.42
C ALA A 124 -1.22 0.23 2.68
N SER A 125 -1.55 1.49 2.34
CA SER A 125 -0.63 2.39 1.63
C SER A 125 0.55 2.88 2.48
N ALA A 126 0.59 2.54 3.77
CA ALA A 126 1.74 2.81 4.64
C ALA A 126 2.78 1.67 4.66
N LEU A 127 2.52 0.52 4.02
CA LEU A 127 3.47 -0.59 3.94
C LEU A 127 3.94 -0.82 2.51
N ILE A 128 5.27 -0.97 2.36
CA ILE A 128 5.91 -1.44 1.13
C ILE A 128 6.75 -2.65 1.53
N VAL A 129 6.41 -3.83 1.03
CA VAL A 129 6.99 -5.09 1.47
C VAL A 129 7.76 -5.78 0.38
N ARG A 130 8.87 -6.43 0.71
CA ARG A 130 9.65 -7.24 -0.23
C ARG A 130 8.80 -8.43 -0.74
N ALA A 131 9.02 -8.86 -1.98
CA ALA A 131 8.19 -9.86 -2.65
C ALA A 131 8.12 -11.22 -1.92
N ASP A 132 9.18 -11.64 -1.25
CA ASP A 132 9.19 -12.86 -0.44
C ASP A 132 8.35 -12.71 0.83
N VAL A 133 8.43 -11.55 1.49
CA VAL A 133 7.58 -11.21 2.64
C VAL A 133 6.10 -11.16 2.23
N TRP A 134 5.79 -10.57 1.05
CA TRP A 134 4.44 -10.61 0.51
C TRP A 134 3.93 -12.05 0.39
N ARG A 135 4.70 -12.95 -0.24
CA ARG A 135 4.31 -14.36 -0.42
C ARG A 135 4.09 -15.08 0.92
N GLN A 136 4.91 -14.75 1.92
CA GLN A 136 4.82 -15.35 3.25
C GLN A 136 3.53 -14.96 3.99
N TYR A 137 3.11 -13.69 3.88
CA TYR A 137 2.02 -13.16 4.70
C TYR A 137 0.73 -12.86 3.91
N ARG A 138 0.70 -12.99 2.59
CA ARG A 138 -0.46 -12.58 1.76
C ARG A 138 -1.79 -13.23 2.13
N GLU A 139 -1.77 -14.44 2.73
CA GLU A 139 -3.00 -15.12 3.16
C GLU A 139 -3.76 -14.35 4.27
N TRP A 140 -3.09 -13.45 4.97
CA TRP A 140 -3.75 -12.57 5.95
C TRP A 140 -4.72 -11.56 5.33
N TRP A 141 -4.69 -11.36 4.02
CA TRP A 141 -5.73 -10.62 3.30
C TRP A 141 -7.08 -11.34 3.25
N ARG A 142 -7.14 -12.67 3.57
CA ARG A 142 -8.34 -13.50 3.52
C ARG A 142 -9.03 -13.71 4.86
N THR A 143 -8.81 -12.86 5.85
CA THR A 143 -9.40 -13.02 7.19
C THR A 143 -10.92 -12.84 7.22
N GLY A 144 -11.52 -12.36 6.13
CA GLY A 144 -12.97 -12.13 6.03
C GLY A 144 -13.46 -10.97 6.89
N ARG A 145 -12.54 -10.10 7.31
CA ARG A 145 -12.85 -8.87 8.04
C ARG A 145 -12.72 -7.64 7.14
N TYR A 146 -13.48 -6.59 7.47
CA TYR A 146 -13.30 -5.28 6.84
C TYR A 146 -11.86 -4.77 6.98
N ALA A 147 -11.26 -4.94 8.16
CA ALA A 147 -9.91 -4.52 8.52
C ALA A 147 -8.85 -5.62 8.24
N SER A 148 -9.00 -6.43 7.20
CA SER A 148 -7.98 -7.43 6.82
C SER A 148 -6.66 -6.81 6.38
N ASP A 149 -6.65 -5.54 5.98
CA ASP A 149 -5.43 -4.75 5.79
C ASP A 149 -4.63 -4.62 7.09
N HIS A 150 -5.30 -4.33 8.21
CA HIS A 150 -4.64 -4.29 9.51
C HIS A 150 -4.17 -5.67 9.97
N ASP A 151 -4.93 -6.74 9.71
CA ASP A 151 -4.53 -8.11 10.03
C ASP A 151 -3.24 -8.49 9.28
N TYR A 152 -3.17 -8.15 7.99
CA TYR A 152 -1.97 -8.32 7.17
C TYR A 152 -0.79 -7.49 7.70
N ILE A 153 -0.98 -6.21 7.96
CA ILE A 153 0.05 -5.30 8.51
C ILE A 153 0.58 -5.84 9.83
N ALA A 154 -0.31 -6.27 10.73
CA ALA A 154 0.07 -6.81 12.03
C ALA A 154 0.88 -8.11 11.91
N ALA A 155 0.48 -9.00 10.99
CA ALA A 155 1.22 -10.24 10.75
C ALA A 155 2.63 -9.96 10.23
N VAL A 156 2.77 -9.05 9.27
CA VAL A 156 4.06 -8.65 8.71
C VAL A 156 4.95 -8.01 9.79
N LEU A 157 4.47 -7.00 10.51
CA LEU A 157 5.28 -6.25 11.47
C LEU A 157 5.62 -7.05 12.74
N ASN A 158 4.85 -8.08 13.09
CA ASN A 158 5.19 -8.99 14.18
C ASN A 158 6.15 -10.10 13.76
N GLY A 159 6.21 -10.42 12.48
CA GLY A 159 7.02 -11.53 11.96
C GLY A 159 8.34 -11.12 11.34
N GLU A 160 8.56 -9.84 11.05
CA GLU A 160 9.75 -9.34 10.37
C GLU A 160 10.59 -8.44 11.28
N ASP A 161 11.88 -8.75 11.38
CA ASP A 161 12.84 -7.98 12.19
C ASP A 161 13.49 -6.84 11.39
N HIS A 162 13.59 -6.99 10.04
CA HIS A 162 14.28 -6.01 9.18
C HIS A 162 13.29 -4.99 8.61
N VAL A 163 12.70 -4.18 9.51
CA VAL A 163 11.72 -3.15 9.21
C VAL A 163 12.37 -1.77 9.27
N VAL A 164 12.28 -1.01 8.18
CA VAL A 164 12.76 0.37 8.09
C VAL A 164 11.58 1.32 8.18
N TRP A 165 11.58 2.13 9.22
CA TRP A 165 10.55 3.15 9.48
C TRP A 165 11.01 4.49 8.92
N LEU A 166 10.25 5.05 7.98
CA LEU A 166 10.56 6.28 7.27
C LEU A 166 9.52 7.35 7.59
N ASP A 167 9.95 8.47 8.15
CA ASP A 167 9.08 9.64 8.38
C ASP A 167 8.80 10.38 7.06
N TRP A 168 8.29 9.65 6.07
CA TRP A 168 7.95 10.19 4.77
C TRP A 168 6.45 10.02 4.52
N VAL A 169 5.77 11.14 4.27
CA VAL A 169 4.37 11.12 3.84
C VAL A 169 4.37 10.90 2.32
N VAL A 170 4.04 9.68 1.90
CA VAL A 170 4.20 9.26 0.50
C VAL A 170 2.89 9.11 -0.26
N SER A 171 1.78 8.95 0.45
CA SER A 171 0.46 8.81 -0.15
C SER A 171 -0.56 9.71 0.52
N ALA A 172 -1.63 10.01 -0.20
CA ALA A 172 -2.80 10.69 0.33
C ALA A 172 -4.06 9.89 0.01
N ILE A 173 -5.02 9.91 0.93
CA ILE A 173 -6.29 9.19 0.85
C ILE A 173 -7.43 10.17 0.61
N SER A 174 -8.37 9.80 -0.27
CA SER A 174 -9.59 10.59 -0.52
C SER A 174 -10.55 10.53 0.67
N ARG A 175 -11.18 11.66 0.99
CA ARG A 175 -12.16 11.78 2.09
C ARG A 175 -13.43 10.92 1.95
N ARG A 176 -13.65 10.23 0.82
CA ARG A 176 -14.92 9.52 0.51
C ARG A 176 -14.70 8.05 0.20
N SER A 177 -13.77 7.43 0.84
CA SER A 177 -13.25 6.15 0.38
C SER A 177 -14.01 4.89 0.79
N VAL A 178 -14.96 4.91 1.64
CA VAL A 178 -15.51 3.63 2.11
C VAL A 178 -16.50 3.06 1.10
N GLY A 179 -15.99 2.24 0.16
CA GLY A 179 -16.78 1.30 -0.64
C GLY A 179 -17.91 1.89 -1.49
N ARG A 180 -17.96 3.20 -1.71
CA ARG A 180 -19.01 3.86 -2.50
C ARG A 180 -18.55 4.14 -3.91
N PRO A 181 -19.27 3.68 -4.94
CA PRO A 181 -19.02 4.09 -6.31
C PRO A 181 -19.11 5.62 -6.44
N GLU A 182 -18.30 6.21 -7.33
CA GLU A 182 -18.43 7.61 -7.68
C GLU A 182 -19.83 7.81 -8.29
N VAL A 183 -20.64 8.65 -7.66
CA VAL A 183 -21.91 9.10 -8.25
C VAL A 183 -21.54 10.21 -9.23
N PHE A 184 -21.65 9.91 -10.51
CA PHE A 184 -21.53 10.93 -11.55
C PHE A 184 -22.64 11.95 -11.35
N ALA A 185 -22.29 13.18 -11.02
CA ALA A 185 -23.17 14.33 -11.04
C ALA A 185 -23.16 14.97 -12.44
#